data_80400edc2ab0ba9c536494e864b22c96
#
_entry.id   80400edc2ab0ba9c536494e864b22c96
#
_cell.length_a   1.000
_cell.length_b   1.000
_cell.length_c   1.000
_cell.angle_alpha   90.00
_cell.angle_beta   90.00
_cell.angle_gamma   90.00
#
_symmetry.space_group_name_H-M   'P 1'
#
loop_
_entity.id
_entity.type
_entity.pdbx_description
1 polymer ?
#
loop_
_entity_poly.entity_id
_entity_poly.type
_entity_poly.pdbx_seq_one_letter_code
_entity_poly.pdbx_strand_id
1 'polypeptide(L)'
;RGLGDVYKRQGETVGLNPYRLSLTFGVSASFLKKLGLESKRPKIFRDLPPFPKEQLQDKYTGGDIVIQACADDEQVAFHAVRNLIRKGRNTITMKWSKSGFAAIGDRKETPRNLFGFKDGTANVTTEKDFDKVVWTDSKDWMKGGSYMALRLVQMHLETWDRTNLQEQENTFGRYKESGAPFGKTNEFDEVDLSKLPVDSHVRLAKEVDRPILRRSYSYSDGINEQTGQFDAGLIFIAFQKDPNSFVKIQTNLGAVDKMNEYITHIGSGLFACFAGVEKGGYLGQALFE
;
A
#
# COMPACT_ATOMS: atom_id res chain seq x y z
N ARG A 1 -24.90 1.42 11.87
CA ARG A 1 -24.33 1.25 13.23
C ARG A 1 -22.89 1.69 13.13
N GLY A 2 -22.54 2.82 13.80
CA GLY A 2 -21.25 3.44 13.67
C GLY A 2 -20.10 2.59 14.22
N LEU A 3 -18.88 2.91 13.79
CA LEU A 3 -17.63 2.30 14.27
C LEU A 3 -17.55 2.19 15.80
N GLY A 4 -18.26 3.04 16.56
CA GLY A 4 -18.32 3.01 18.02
C GLY A 4 -18.83 1.70 18.64
N ASP A 5 -19.67 0.92 17.96
CA ASP A 5 -20.18 -0.36 18.47
C ASP A 5 -19.17 -1.52 18.33
N VAL A 6 -18.19 -1.41 17.43
CA VAL A 6 -17.13 -2.41 17.27
C VAL A 6 -16.17 -2.36 18.44
N TYR A 7 -16.01 -1.20 19.08
CA TYR A 7 -15.05 -0.95 20.16
C TYR A 7 -15.51 -1.34 21.57
N LYS A 8 -16.82 -1.28 21.84
CA LYS A 8 -17.31 -1.22 23.23
C LYS A 8 -17.72 -2.54 23.85
N ARG A 9 -17.67 -3.68 23.15
CA ARG A 9 -18.36 -4.90 23.64
C ARG A 9 -17.68 -5.70 24.75
N GLN A 10 -16.36 -5.56 24.97
CA GLN A 10 -15.65 -6.31 26.03
C GLN A 10 -14.66 -5.46 26.84
N GLY A 11 -14.73 -4.15 26.74
CA GLY A 11 -13.96 -3.24 27.60
C GLY A 11 -12.54 -2.94 27.15
N GLU A 12 -11.97 -3.65 26.16
CA GLU A 12 -10.58 -3.45 25.71
C GLU A 12 -10.31 -2.08 25.06
N THR A 13 -11.38 -1.38 24.70
CA THR A 13 -11.30 -0.03 24.09
C THR A 13 -11.98 1.04 24.92
N VAL A 14 -12.31 0.73 26.19
CA VAL A 14 -12.90 1.72 27.09
C VAL A 14 -11.91 2.87 27.33
N GLY A 15 -12.38 4.09 27.09
CA GLY A 15 -11.57 5.30 27.25
C GLY A 15 -10.67 5.64 26.05
N LEU A 16 -10.58 4.78 25.02
CA LEU A 16 -9.84 5.12 23.80
C LEU A 16 -10.65 6.08 22.92
N ASN A 17 -9.98 7.10 22.42
CA ASN A 17 -10.46 7.95 21.36
C ASN A 17 -10.33 7.17 20.01
N PRO A 18 -11.20 7.36 19.03
CA PRO A 18 -11.05 6.74 17.71
C PRO A 18 -9.81 7.18 16.91
N TYR A 19 -9.14 8.26 17.29
CA TYR A 19 -7.90 8.74 16.66
C TYR A 19 -7.93 8.68 15.13
N ARG A 20 -9.01 9.23 14.54
CA ARG A 20 -9.26 9.25 13.09
C ARG A 20 -9.23 7.86 12.43
N LEU A 21 -9.62 6.81 13.16
CA LEU A 21 -9.66 5.47 12.62
C LEU A 21 -10.44 5.42 11.30
N SER A 22 -9.82 4.82 10.32
CA SER A 22 -10.45 4.44 9.05
C SER A 22 -10.20 2.97 8.76
N LEU A 23 -11.17 2.33 8.09
CA LEU A 23 -11.11 0.93 7.72
C LEU A 23 -11.34 0.79 6.22
N THR A 24 -10.48 0.01 5.57
CA THR A 24 -10.66 -0.40 4.18
C THR A 24 -10.79 -1.92 4.13
N PHE A 25 -11.80 -2.40 3.42
CA PHE A 25 -12.03 -3.82 3.18
C PHE A 25 -11.92 -4.11 1.69
N GLY A 26 -11.23 -5.18 1.37
CA GLY A 26 -11.15 -5.64 0.00
C GLY A 26 -11.19 -7.17 -0.07
N VAL A 27 -11.55 -7.67 -1.23
CA VAL A 27 -11.61 -9.10 -1.54
C VAL A 27 -10.74 -9.43 -2.74
N SER A 28 -10.15 -10.61 -2.75
CA SER A 28 -9.34 -11.10 -3.87
C SER A 28 -10.19 -11.81 -4.93
N ALA A 29 -9.58 -12.10 -6.07
CA ALA A 29 -10.21 -12.92 -7.11
C ALA A 29 -10.51 -14.33 -6.59
N SER A 30 -9.64 -14.89 -5.73
CA SER A 30 -9.85 -16.21 -5.12
C SER A 30 -11.06 -16.25 -4.18
N PHE A 31 -11.34 -15.17 -3.46
CA PHE A 31 -12.56 -15.05 -2.65
C PHE A 31 -13.81 -15.20 -3.49
N LEU A 32 -13.91 -14.47 -4.62
CA LEU A 32 -15.06 -14.56 -5.52
C LEU A 32 -15.26 -15.99 -6.03
N LYS A 33 -14.17 -16.67 -6.40
CA LYS A 33 -14.20 -18.06 -6.86
C LYS A 33 -14.71 -19.00 -5.76
N LYS A 34 -14.21 -18.88 -4.52
CA LYS A 34 -14.63 -19.70 -3.38
C LYS A 34 -16.11 -19.58 -3.04
N LEU A 35 -16.69 -18.40 -3.28
CA LEU A 35 -18.11 -18.15 -3.04
C LEU A 35 -19.02 -18.42 -4.26
N GLY A 36 -18.48 -18.91 -5.38
CA GLY A 36 -19.26 -19.10 -6.60
C GLY A 36 -19.68 -17.81 -7.30
N LEU A 37 -19.01 -16.68 -6.98
CA LEU A 37 -19.28 -15.35 -7.52
C LEU A 37 -18.33 -14.97 -8.67
N GLU A 38 -17.68 -15.93 -9.30
CA GLU A 38 -16.69 -15.67 -10.34
C GLU A 38 -17.29 -14.94 -11.56
N SER A 39 -18.56 -15.17 -11.87
CA SER A 39 -19.29 -14.45 -12.91
C SER A 39 -19.44 -12.95 -12.65
N LYS A 40 -19.42 -12.52 -11.39
CA LYS A 40 -19.46 -11.11 -10.98
C LYS A 40 -18.06 -10.45 -10.97
N ARG A 41 -16.99 -11.19 -11.27
CA ARG A 41 -15.62 -10.66 -11.26
C ARG A 41 -15.40 -9.71 -12.44
N PRO A 42 -14.99 -8.44 -12.19
CA PRO A 42 -14.62 -7.52 -13.26
C PRO A 42 -13.50 -8.09 -14.15
N LYS A 43 -13.57 -7.91 -15.46
CA LYS A 43 -12.59 -8.49 -16.41
C LYS A 43 -11.16 -8.05 -16.15
N ILE A 44 -10.96 -6.82 -15.64
CA ILE A 44 -9.65 -6.25 -15.29
C ILE A 44 -9.11 -6.77 -13.95
N PHE A 45 -9.95 -7.37 -13.11
CA PHE A 45 -9.57 -7.87 -11.79
C PHE A 45 -9.00 -9.27 -11.88
N ARG A 46 -7.68 -9.37 -11.96
CA ARG A 46 -6.89 -10.61 -12.01
C ARG A 46 -5.77 -10.52 -10.99
N ASP A 47 -5.29 -11.66 -10.52
CA ASP A 47 -4.11 -11.69 -9.65
C ASP A 47 -2.91 -11.02 -10.34
N LEU A 48 -2.03 -10.43 -9.51
CA LEU A 48 -0.81 -9.82 -10.04
C LEU A 48 0.05 -10.88 -10.72
N PRO A 49 0.63 -10.58 -11.88
CA PRO A 49 1.57 -11.49 -12.52
C PRO A 49 2.87 -11.56 -11.69
N PRO A 50 3.69 -12.59 -11.89
CA PRO A 50 5.03 -12.61 -11.32
C PRO A 50 5.86 -11.47 -11.91
N PHE A 51 6.67 -10.83 -11.06
CA PHE A 51 7.57 -9.76 -11.46
C PHE A 51 9.04 -10.19 -11.28
N PRO A 52 9.98 -9.60 -12.04
CA PRO A 52 11.39 -9.90 -11.88
C PRO A 52 11.89 -9.60 -10.45
N LYS A 53 12.88 -10.36 -10.01
CA LYS A 53 13.63 -10.17 -8.74
C LYS A 53 12.80 -10.26 -7.44
N GLU A 54 11.54 -10.65 -7.50
CA GLU A 54 10.76 -10.90 -6.28
C GLU A 54 11.09 -12.26 -5.66
N GLN A 55 11.01 -12.35 -4.34
CA GLN A 55 11.21 -13.57 -3.55
C GLN A 55 10.00 -13.76 -2.64
N LEU A 56 8.84 -14.01 -3.25
CA LEU A 56 7.58 -14.08 -2.53
C LEU A 56 7.56 -15.25 -1.55
N GLN A 57 7.11 -14.97 -0.34
CA GLN A 57 6.85 -15.96 0.70
C GLN A 57 5.36 -16.26 0.77
N ASP A 58 4.98 -17.52 0.77
CA ASP A 58 3.58 -17.96 0.79
C ASP A 58 2.80 -17.37 1.96
N LYS A 59 3.45 -17.22 3.12
CA LYS A 59 2.81 -16.63 4.31
C LYS A 59 2.32 -15.20 4.09
N TYR A 60 2.96 -14.42 3.19
CA TYR A 60 2.65 -13.02 2.92
C TYR A 60 2.00 -12.79 1.55
N THR A 61 1.70 -13.84 0.79
CA THR A 61 1.21 -13.73 -0.57
C THR A 61 -0.24 -14.18 -0.67
N GLY A 62 -1.06 -13.39 -1.37
CA GLY A 62 -2.49 -13.65 -1.53
C GLY A 62 -3.28 -13.49 -0.22
N GLY A 63 -4.39 -14.21 -0.15
CA GLY A 63 -5.40 -14.11 0.90
C GLY A 63 -6.76 -13.79 0.28
N ASP A 64 -7.85 -14.16 0.96
CA ASP A 64 -9.21 -13.96 0.43
C ASP A 64 -9.72 -12.55 0.72
N ILE A 65 -9.42 -12.04 1.91
CA ILE A 65 -9.90 -10.75 2.41
C ILE A 65 -8.71 -9.95 2.93
N VAL A 66 -8.68 -8.67 2.62
CA VAL A 66 -7.77 -7.69 3.23
C VAL A 66 -8.55 -6.73 4.10
N ILE A 67 -8.00 -6.42 5.27
CA ILE A 67 -8.46 -5.36 6.15
C ILE A 67 -7.27 -4.43 6.40
N GLN A 68 -7.42 -3.16 6.03
CA GLN A 68 -6.47 -2.12 6.40
C GLN A 68 -7.15 -1.23 7.44
N ALA A 69 -6.56 -1.13 8.63
CA ALA A 69 -6.95 -0.18 9.68
C ALA A 69 -5.88 0.91 9.80
N CYS A 70 -6.27 2.15 9.69
CA CYS A 70 -5.39 3.31 9.88
C CYS A 70 -5.94 4.19 11.00
N ALA A 71 -5.10 4.56 11.96
CA ALA A 71 -5.42 5.48 13.04
C ALA A 71 -4.16 6.29 13.40
N ASP A 72 -4.32 7.37 14.15
CA ASP A 72 -3.18 8.12 14.71
C ASP A 72 -2.53 7.39 15.89
N ASP A 73 -3.17 6.34 16.38
CA ASP A 73 -2.71 5.49 17.47
C ASP A 73 -2.71 4.02 17.02
N GLU A 74 -1.58 3.35 17.20
CA GLU A 74 -1.39 1.96 16.78
C GLU A 74 -2.32 0.99 17.53
N GLN A 75 -2.54 1.22 18.83
CA GLN A 75 -3.40 0.38 19.64
C GLN A 75 -4.85 0.42 19.17
N VAL A 76 -5.33 1.58 18.71
CA VAL A 76 -6.66 1.73 18.12
C VAL A 76 -6.78 0.94 16.83
N ALA A 77 -5.80 1.04 15.93
CA ALA A 77 -5.77 0.27 14.68
C ALA A 77 -5.74 -1.24 14.97
N PHE A 78 -4.91 -1.68 15.92
CA PHE A 78 -4.81 -3.08 16.35
C PHE A 78 -6.16 -3.61 16.88
N HIS A 79 -6.79 -2.89 17.81
CA HIS A 79 -8.07 -3.31 18.37
C HIS A 79 -9.20 -3.32 17.34
N ALA A 80 -9.17 -2.43 16.36
CA ALA A 80 -10.14 -2.45 15.26
C ALA A 80 -10.05 -3.77 14.47
N VAL A 81 -8.86 -4.17 14.04
CA VAL A 81 -8.63 -5.45 13.35
C VAL A 81 -8.99 -6.62 14.26
N ARG A 82 -8.48 -6.64 15.50
CA ARG A 82 -8.77 -7.70 16.47
C ARG A 82 -10.27 -7.94 16.66
N ASN A 83 -11.06 -6.87 16.79
CA ASN A 83 -12.52 -6.99 16.97
C ASN A 83 -13.22 -7.53 15.72
N LEU A 84 -12.76 -7.18 14.52
CA LEU A 84 -13.29 -7.71 13.27
C LEU A 84 -12.98 -9.21 13.13
N ILE A 85 -11.73 -9.62 13.38
CA ILE A 85 -11.32 -11.04 13.36
C ILE A 85 -12.12 -11.84 14.39
N ARG A 86 -12.28 -11.32 15.61
CA ARG A 86 -13.08 -11.99 16.65
C ARG A 86 -14.53 -12.25 16.22
N LYS A 87 -15.14 -11.31 15.49
CA LYS A 87 -16.51 -11.51 14.96
C LYS A 87 -16.54 -12.55 13.85
N GLY A 88 -15.49 -12.64 13.04
CA GLY A 88 -15.39 -13.58 11.93
C GLY A 88 -14.78 -14.95 12.30
N ARG A 89 -14.40 -15.21 13.55
CA ARG A 89 -13.58 -16.36 13.99
C ARG A 89 -14.09 -17.75 13.60
N ASN A 90 -15.38 -17.89 13.34
CA ASN A 90 -15.97 -19.15 12.93
C ASN A 90 -15.97 -19.32 11.40
N THR A 91 -15.62 -18.29 10.65
CA THR A 91 -15.73 -18.24 9.19
C THR A 91 -14.40 -17.92 8.51
N ILE A 92 -13.52 -17.18 9.20
CA ILE A 92 -12.24 -16.71 8.65
C ILE A 92 -11.07 -17.13 9.55
N THR A 93 -9.93 -17.37 8.92
CA THR A 93 -8.64 -17.59 9.59
C THR A 93 -7.69 -16.48 9.15
N MET A 94 -7.00 -15.86 10.10
CA MET A 94 -6.00 -14.85 9.81
C MET A 94 -4.77 -15.51 9.19
N LYS A 95 -4.39 -15.08 7.99
CA LYS A 95 -3.21 -15.58 7.29
C LYS A 95 -1.95 -14.88 7.80
N TRP A 96 -1.97 -13.55 7.86
CA TRP A 96 -0.90 -12.74 8.43
C TRP A 96 -1.44 -11.37 8.85
N SER A 97 -0.67 -10.70 9.66
CA SER A 97 -0.91 -9.34 10.10
C SER A 97 0.43 -8.60 10.16
N LYS A 98 0.44 -7.32 9.90
CA LYS A 98 1.62 -6.47 9.96
C LYS A 98 1.23 -5.10 10.51
N SER A 99 1.91 -4.63 11.54
CA SER A 99 1.83 -3.25 11.99
C SER A 99 2.75 -2.37 11.16
N GLY A 100 2.25 -1.22 10.76
CA GLY A 100 3.01 -0.23 10.02
C GLY A 100 2.94 1.12 10.71
N PHE A 101 3.95 1.94 10.51
CA PHE A 101 4.04 3.30 11.04
C PHE A 101 4.47 4.28 9.96
N ALA A 102 4.08 5.54 10.15
CA ALA A 102 4.56 6.66 9.36
C ALA A 102 4.89 7.80 10.30
N ALA A 103 5.79 8.68 9.89
CA ALA A 103 6.08 9.88 10.66
C ALA A 103 4.80 10.73 10.79
N ILE A 104 4.40 11.01 12.03
CA ILE A 104 3.36 11.98 12.35
C ILE A 104 4.08 13.31 12.54
N GLY A 105 4.35 14.00 11.43
CA GLY A 105 4.96 15.31 11.44
C GLY A 105 3.97 16.42 11.11
N ASP A 106 4.46 17.65 10.96
CA ASP A 106 3.66 18.70 10.34
C ASP A 106 3.24 18.22 8.95
N ARG A 107 1.93 18.13 8.71
CA ARG A 107 1.35 17.59 7.46
C ARG A 107 1.70 18.37 6.21
N LYS A 108 2.44 19.45 6.35
CA LYS A 108 2.96 20.24 5.24
C LYS A 108 4.18 19.60 4.57
N GLU A 109 4.83 18.64 5.24
CA GLU A 109 5.99 17.95 4.70
C GLU A 109 5.66 16.53 4.26
N THR A 110 6.25 16.10 3.16
CA THR A 110 6.19 14.70 2.71
C THR A 110 7.01 13.84 3.67
N PRO A 111 6.42 12.79 4.27
CA PRO A 111 7.13 11.90 5.19
C PRO A 111 8.29 11.19 4.50
N ARG A 112 9.27 10.74 5.28
CA ARG A 112 10.40 9.96 4.78
C ARG A 112 10.19 8.47 5.05
N ASN A 113 10.63 7.64 4.10
CA ASN A 113 10.72 6.20 4.28
C ASN A 113 11.99 5.81 5.08
N LEU A 114 12.22 4.52 5.31
CA LEU A 114 13.38 4.05 6.08
C LEU A 114 14.74 4.27 5.39
N PHE A 115 14.77 4.54 4.09
CA PHE A 115 15.97 5.00 3.38
C PHE A 115 16.27 6.50 3.58
N GLY A 116 15.39 7.22 4.27
CA GLY A 116 15.52 8.63 4.55
C GLY A 116 15.06 9.55 3.41
N PHE A 117 14.48 9.01 2.32
CA PHE A 117 13.95 9.79 1.21
C PHE A 117 12.48 10.14 1.40
N LYS A 118 12.06 11.30 0.89
CA LYS A 118 10.65 11.71 0.89
C LYS A 118 9.82 10.76 0.03
N ASP A 119 8.75 10.22 0.60
CA ASP A 119 7.90 9.21 -0.03
C ASP A 119 6.44 9.64 -0.02
N GLY A 120 5.92 9.95 -1.17
CA GLY A 120 4.56 10.49 -1.34
C GLY A 120 4.46 11.72 -2.24
N THR A 121 5.57 12.34 -2.60
CA THR A 121 5.64 13.58 -3.41
C THR A 121 4.77 13.55 -4.68
N ALA A 122 4.70 12.39 -5.35
CA ALA A 122 3.94 12.23 -6.60
C ALA A 122 2.49 11.75 -6.38
N ASN A 123 2.00 11.69 -5.15
CA ASN A 123 0.62 11.31 -4.88
C ASN A 123 -0.37 12.36 -5.37
N VAL A 124 -1.53 11.88 -5.80
CA VAL A 124 -2.69 12.74 -6.08
C VAL A 124 -3.27 13.27 -4.76
N THR A 125 -3.72 14.53 -4.77
CA THR A 125 -4.14 15.24 -3.56
C THR A 125 -5.50 15.91 -3.69
N THR A 126 -6.03 16.08 -4.91
CA THR A 126 -7.32 16.73 -5.13
C THR A 126 -8.44 15.71 -5.33
N GLU A 127 -9.67 16.05 -4.97
CA GLU A 127 -10.85 15.20 -5.21
C GLU A 127 -10.99 14.83 -6.69
N LYS A 128 -10.78 15.77 -7.59
CA LYS A 128 -10.81 15.54 -9.05
C LYS A 128 -9.77 14.49 -9.48
N ASP A 129 -8.60 14.51 -8.88
CA ASP A 129 -7.56 13.53 -9.18
C ASP A 129 -7.88 12.17 -8.55
N PHE A 130 -8.49 12.13 -7.37
CA PHE A 130 -9.00 10.88 -6.80
C PHE A 130 -10.05 10.23 -7.70
N ASP A 131 -11.01 10.98 -8.24
CA ASP A 131 -12.00 10.47 -9.20
C ASP A 131 -11.35 9.95 -10.48
N LYS A 132 -10.29 10.61 -10.94
CA LYS A 132 -9.56 10.20 -12.14
C LYS A 132 -8.71 8.94 -11.93
N VAL A 133 -8.10 8.79 -10.75
CA VAL A 133 -7.04 7.81 -10.49
C VAL A 133 -7.50 6.64 -9.63
N VAL A 134 -8.32 6.89 -8.61
CA VAL A 134 -8.59 5.96 -7.50
C VAL A 134 -9.95 5.30 -7.61
N TRP A 135 -11.02 6.10 -7.75
CA TRP A 135 -12.37 5.59 -7.67
C TRP A 135 -12.84 5.00 -9.00
N THR A 136 -13.40 3.78 -8.93
CA THR A 136 -13.96 3.14 -10.12
C THR A 136 -15.29 3.78 -10.50
N ASP A 137 -15.50 3.96 -11.80
CA ASP A 137 -16.73 4.43 -12.42
C ASP A 137 -17.53 3.29 -13.09
N SER A 138 -17.22 2.04 -12.70
CA SER A 138 -17.87 0.85 -13.24
C SER A 138 -19.37 0.81 -12.94
N LYS A 139 -20.12 0.06 -13.74
CA LYS A 139 -21.57 -0.10 -13.56
C LYS A 139 -21.92 -1.30 -12.68
N ASP A 140 -20.94 -2.04 -12.20
CA ASP A 140 -21.07 -3.22 -11.35
C ASP A 140 -20.85 -2.88 -9.85
N TRP A 141 -20.72 -3.90 -9.02
CA TRP A 141 -20.52 -3.79 -7.58
C TRP A 141 -19.27 -3.02 -7.15
N MET A 142 -18.36 -2.74 -8.08
CA MET A 142 -17.16 -1.95 -7.86
C MET A 142 -17.39 -0.43 -7.98
N LYS A 143 -18.57 0.04 -8.34
CA LYS A 143 -18.86 1.47 -8.46
C LYS A 143 -18.47 2.23 -7.19
N GLY A 144 -17.60 3.23 -7.32
CA GLY A 144 -17.07 4.00 -6.18
C GLY A 144 -16.07 3.25 -5.31
N GLY A 145 -15.72 2.02 -5.66
CA GLY A 145 -14.64 1.26 -5.03
C GLY A 145 -13.27 1.58 -5.61
N SER A 146 -12.28 0.77 -5.29
CA SER A 146 -10.91 0.91 -5.80
C SER A 146 -10.20 -0.45 -5.81
N TYR A 147 -9.16 -0.59 -6.61
CA TYR A 147 -8.27 -1.75 -6.52
C TYR A 147 -7.04 -1.41 -5.68
N MET A 148 -6.76 -2.25 -4.69
CA MET A 148 -5.59 -2.15 -3.82
C MET A 148 -4.52 -3.15 -4.26
N ALA A 149 -3.39 -2.65 -4.75
CA ALA A 149 -2.18 -3.47 -4.88
C ALA A 149 -1.38 -3.36 -3.57
N LEU A 150 -1.06 -4.53 -2.99
CA LEU A 150 -0.31 -4.65 -1.74
C LEU A 150 0.98 -5.41 -2.02
N ARG A 151 2.12 -4.82 -1.60
CA ARG A 151 3.43 -5.48 -1.62
C ARG A 151 4.06 -5.35 -0.24
N LEU A 152 4.59 -6.44 0.27
CA LEU A 152 5.48 -6.39 1.43
C LEU A 152 6.92 -6.36 0.91
N VAL A 153 7.61 -5.27 1.19
CA VAL A 153 8.95 -4.99 0.69
C VAL A 153 9.92 -5.01 1.85
N GLN A 154 10.86 -5.96 1.86
CA GLN A 154 11.97 -5.97 2.80
C GLN A 154 13.03 -4.98 2.32
N MET A 155 13.57 -4.16 3.22
CA MET A 155 14.60 -3.16 2.93
C MET A 155 15.92 -3.58 3.55
N HIS A 156 17.00 -3.61 2.76
CA HIS A 156 18.35 -3.99 3.18
C HIS A 156 19.08 -2.77 3.73
N LEU A 157 18.70 -2.34 4.96
CA LEU A 157 19.13 -1.08 5.55
C LEU A 157 20.64 -1.03 5.75
N GLU A 158 21.26 -2.13 6.17
CA GLU A 158 22.71 -2.18 6.41
C GLU A 158 23.53 -2.09 5.10
N THR A 159 22.98 -2.56 4.00
CA THR A 159 23.57 -2.38 2.66
C THR A 159 23.40 -0.93 2.22
N TRP A 160 22.21 -0.36 2.45
CA TRP A 160 21.91 1.04 2.14
C TRP A 160 22.82 2.01 2.90
N ASP A 161 23.05 1.77 4.19
CA ASP A 161 23.88 2.64 5.05
C ASP A 161 25.36 2.65 4.65
N ARG A 162 25.83 1.62 3.95
CA ARG A 162 27.21 1.58 3.39
C ARG A 162 27.32 2.30 2.05
N THR A 163 26.20 2.64 1.43
CA THR A 163 26.15 3.33 0.14
C THR A 163 26.35 4.82 0.35
N ASN A 164 27.26 5.44 -0.37
CA ASN A 164 27.49 6.88 -0.27
C ASN A 164 26.29 7.71 -0.75
N LEU A 165 26.20 8.96 -0.29
CA LEU A 165 25.05 9.82 -0.56
C LEU A 165 24.75 9.98 -2.06
N GLN A 166 25.77 10.19 -2.88
CA GLN A 166 25.59 10.37 -4.32
C GLN A 166 24.92 9.14 -4.97
N GLU A 167 25.35 7.94 -4.59
CA GLU A 167 24.75 6.71 -5.11
C GLU A 167 23.34 6.46 -4.58
N GLN A 168 23.06 6.86 -3.35
CA GLN A 168 21.70 6.83 -2.81
C GLN A 168 20.78 7.77 -3.61
N GLU A 169 21.23 8.99 -3.88
CA GLU A 169 20.48 9.97 -4.68
C GLU A 169 20.32 9.52 -6.14
N ASN A 170 21.37 8.95 -6.74
CA ASN A 170 21.31 8.37 -8.09
C ASN A 170 20.27 7.23 -8.18
N THR A 171 20.21 6.37 -7.16
CA THR A 171 19.24 5.27 -7.10
C THR A 171 17.80 5.78 -7.08
N PHE A 172 17.53 6.84 -6.33
CA PHE A 172 16.19 7.45 -6.31
C PHE A 172 15.93 8.35 -7.52
N GLY A 173 16.92 9.15 -7.94
CA GLY A 173 16.76 10.25 -8.91
C GLY A 173 16.29 11.54 -8.25
N ARG A 174 16.57 11.72 -6.96
CA ARG A 174 16.23 12.92 -6.18
C ARG A 174 17.31 13.21 -5.16
N TYR A 175 17.45 14.48 -4.80
CA TYR A 175 18.29 14.89 -3.67
C TYR A 175 17.64 14.45 -2.34
N LYS A 176 18.44 13.84 -1.46
CA LYS A 176 17.94 13.26 -0.21
C LYS A 176 17.43 14.32 0.76
N GLU A 177 18.15 15.43 0.88
CA GLU A 177 17.82 16.50 1.81
C GLU A 177 16.54 17.24 1.39
N SER A 178 16.52 17.83 0.20
CA SER A 178 15.40 18.64 -0.28
C SER A 178 14.22 17.82 -0.81
N GLY A 179 14.48 16.61 -1.30
CA GLY A 179 13.51 15.83 -2.08
C GLY A 179 13.32 16.32 -3.51
N ALA A 180 14.05 17.36 -3.94
CA ALA A 180 13.97 17.90 -5.28
C ALA A 180 14.50 16.90 -6.33
N PRO A 181 13.93 16.85 -7.54
CA PRO A 181 14.52 16.09 -8.63
C PRO A 181 15.85 16.74 -9.08
N PHE A 182 16.73 15.97 -9.71
CA PHE A 182 18.03 16.48 -10.16
C PHE A 182 17.89 17.70 -11.08
N GLY A 183 18.72 18.71 -10.81
CA GLY A 183 18.70 19.99 -11.52
C GLY A 183 17.59 20.94 -11.09
N LYS A 184 16.88 20.64 -10.00
CA LYS A 184 15.82 21.45 -9.39
C LYS A 184 16.11 21.74 -7.92
N THR A 185 15.34 22.64 -7.31
CA THR A 185 15.55 23.09 -5.94
C THR A 185 14.42 22.72 -4.99
N ASN A 186 13.18 22.54 -5.51
CA ASN A 186 12.02 22.23 -4.68
C ASN A 186 11.52 20.81 -4.91
N GLU A 187 10.98 20.19 -3.87
CA GLU A 187 10.45 18.82 -3.90
C GLU A 187 9.42 18.60 -5.01
N PHE A 188 8.53 19.58 -5.20
CA PHE A 188 7.40 19.49 -6.14
C PHE A 188 7.69 20.04 -7.53
N ASP A 189 8.94 20.43 -7.80
CA ASP A 189 9.34 20.85 -9.13
C ASP A 189 9.14 19.70 -10.14
N GLU A 190 8.84 20.08 -11.39
CA GLU A 190 8.65 19.12 -12.46
C GLU A 190 9.93 18.34 -12.75
N VAL A 191 9.77 17.02 -12.86
CA VAL A 191 10.88 16.09 -13.09
C VAL A 191 11.29 16.14 -14.55
N ASP A 192 12.54 16.52 -14.82
CA ASP A 192 13.17 16.37 -16.13
C ASP A 192 13.84 14.99 -16.22
N LEU A 193 13.20 14.07 -16.93
CA LEU A 193 13.70 12.69 -17.07
C LEU A 193 15.10 12.62 -17.69
N SER A 194 15.48 13.60 -18.52
CA SER A 194 16.81 13.62 -19.17
C SER A 194 17.95 13.84 -18.18
N LYS A 195 17.66 14.38 -17.00
CA LYS A 195 18.63 14.66 -15.92
C LYS A 195 18.79 13.50 -14.95
N LEU A 196 17.88 12.52 -14.99
CA LEU A 196 17.90 11.40 -14.06
C LEU A 196 18.70 10.21 -14.64
N PRO A 197 19.42 9.47 -13.80
CA PRO A 197 20.02 8.19 -14.21
C PRO A 197 18.97 7.28 -14.85
N VAL A 198 19.35 6.54 -15.89
CA VAL A 198 18.44 5.73 -16.70
C VAL A 198 17.78 4.61 -15.91
N ASP A 199 18.41 4.16 -14.84
CA ASP A 199 18.01 3.08 -13.94
C ASP A 199 17.49 3.61 -12.59
N SER A 200 17.28 4.92 -12.44
CA SER A 200 16.76 5.48 -11.19
C SER A 200 15.26 5.21 -11.03
N HIS A 201 14.87 4.96 -9.79
CA HIS A 201 13.49 4.61 -9.42
C HIS A 201 12.45 5.61 -9.94
N VAL A 202 12.68 6.90 -9.71
CA VAL A 202 11.73 7.98 -10.10
C VAL A 202 11.61 8.07 -11.62
N ARG A 203 12.71 7.93 -12.37
CA ARG A 203 12.67 7.95 -13.83
C ARG A 203 11.83 6.80 -14.36
N LEU A 204 12.16 5.57 -13.98
CA LEU A 204 11.46 4.39 -14.45
C LEU A 204 9.96 4.39 -14.10
N ALA A 205 9.61 4.85 -12.90
CA ALA A 205 8.21 4.97 -12.50
C ALA A 205 7.45 6.01 -13.33
N LYS A 206 8.08 7.15 -13.65
CA LYS A 206 7.45 8.24 -14.41
C LYS A 206 7.37 7.97 -15.92
N GLU A 207 8.28 7.20 -16.49
CA GLU A 207 8.23 6.81 -17.91
C GLU A 207 6.96 6.04 -18.27
N VAL A 208 6.33 5.40 -17.29
CA VAL A 208 5.05 4.66 -17.50
C VAL A 208 3.84 5.60 -17.62
N ASP A 209 3.94 6.82 -17.10
CA ASP A 209 2.85 7.82 -17.08
C ASP A 209 1.49 7.26 -16.59
N ARG A 210 1.52 6.54 -15.46
CA ARG A 210 0.34 5.95 -14.82
C ARG A 210 0.27 6.36 -13.35
N PRO A 211 -0.54 7.37 -12.99
CA PRO A 211 -0.69 7.77 -11.61
C PRO A 211 -1.39 6.68 -10.78
N ILE A 212 -0.93 6.52 -9.56
CA ILE A 212 -1.54 5.68 -8.51
C ILE A 212 -1.51 6.45 -7.18
N LEU A 213 -2.42 6.17 -6.28
CA LEU A 213 -2.40 6.73 -4.92
C LEU A 213 -1.65 5.76 -4.00
N ARG A 214 -0.45 6.14 -3.55
CA ARG A 214 0.33 5.36 -2.59
C ARG A 214 -0.01 5.75 -1.15
N ARG A 215 -0.31 4.74 -0.33
CA ARG A 215 -0.55 4.88 1.11
C ARG A 215 0.26 3.83 1.86
N SER A 216 1.56 3.93 1.68
CA SER A 216 2.53 2.99 2.24
C SER A 216 2.90 3.34 3.67
N TYR A 217 3.35 2.35 4.43
CA TYR A 217 3.81 2.48 5.80
C TYR A 217 5.10 1.72 5.99
N SER A 218 6.02 2.25 6.78
CA SER A 218 7.19 1.50 7.22
C SER A 218 6.79 0.43 8.22
N TYR A 219 7.53 -0.66 8.31
CA TYR A 219 7.40 -1.64 9.37
C TYR A 219 8.78 -2.02 9.93
N SER A 220 8.80 -2.54 11.16
CA SER A 220 9.98 -3.14 11.77
C SER A 220 9.54 -4.26 12.71
N ASP A 221 9.98 -5.48 12.43
CA ASP A 221 9.67 -6.68 13.21
C ASP A 221 10.86 -7.11 14.09
N GLY A 222 11.80 -6.19 14.31
CA GLY A 222 13.00 -6.45 15.10
C GLY A 222 14.17 -6.93 14.24
N ILE A 223 14.78 -8.04 14.60
CA ILE A 223 15.99 -8.55 13.97
C ILE A 223 15.69 -9.90 13.29
N ASN A 224 16.17 -10.07 12.09
CA ASN A 224 16.19 -11.35 11.40
C ASN A 224 17.27 -12.24 12.05
N GLU A 225 16.86 -13.29 12.73
CA GLU A 225 17.74 -14.17 13.49
C GLU A 225 18.82 -14.87 12.62
N GLN A 226 18.55 -15.07 11.34
CA GLN A 226 19.49 -15.74 10.42
C GLN A 226 20.61 -14.81 9.97
N THR A 227 20.32 -13.52 9.81
CA THR A 227 21.27 -12.55 9.26
C THR A 227 21.83 -11.59 10.31
N GLY A 228 21.18 -11.45 11.46
CA GLY A 228 21.49 -10.45 12.47
C GLY A 228 21.17 -9.00 12.03
N GLN A 229 20.45 -8.83 10.93
CA GLN A 229 20.07 -7.53 10.37
C GLN A 229 18.64 -7.16 10.75
N PHE A 230 18.25 -5.90 10.54
CA PHE A 230 16.89 -5.48 10.75
C PHE A 230 15.90 -6.24 9.85
N ASP A 231 14.83 -6.81 10.43
CA ASP A 231 13.65 -7.25 9.68
C ASP A 231 12.71 -6.05 9.56
N ALA A 232 12.98 -5.21 8.58
CA ALA A 232 12.27 -3.95 8.38
C ALA A 232 12.04 -3.66 6.90
N GLY A 233 11.09 -2.76 6.63
CA GLY A 233 10.80 -2.42 5.25
C GLY A 233 9.54 -1.60 5.08
N LEU A 234 8.85 -1.85 3.96
CA LEU A 234 7.69 -1.08 3.54
C LEU A 234 6.48 -2.00 3.29
N ILE A 235 5.38 -1.69 3.92
CA ILE A 235 4.05 -2.16 3.52
C ILE A 235 3.62 -1.21 2.40
N PHE A 236 3.95 -1.57 1.16
CA PHE A 236 3.55 -0.78 0.01
C PHE A 236 2.10 -1.04 -0.30
N ILE A 237 1.30 0.01 -0.31
CA ILE A 237 -0.12 0.00 -0.64
C ILE A 237 -0.37 1.06 -1.70
N ALA A 238 -0.98 0.65 -2.81
CA ALA A 238 -1.39 1.56 -3.87
C ALA A 238 -2.85 1.34 -4.24
N PHE A 239 -3.60 2.43 -4.33
CA PHE A 239 -4.98 2.44 -4.79
C PHE A 239 -5.07 3.01 -6.20
N GLN A 240 -5.84 2.35 -7.05
CA GLN A 240 -6.09 2.75 -8.44
C GLN A 240 -7.40 2.17 -8.96
N LYS A 241 -8.01 2.87 -9.90
CA LYS A 241 -9.23 2.37 -10.57
C LYS A 241 -8.96 1.31 -11.64
N ASP A 242 -7.72 1.21 -12.12
CA ASP A 242 -7.27 0.19 -13.06
C ASP A 242 -6.01 -0.51 -12.52
N PRO A 243 -6.09 -1.80 -12.15
CA PRO A 243 -4.94 -2.56 -11.65
C PRO A 243 -3.74 -2.58 -12.61
N ASN A 244 -3.99 -2.43 -13.92
CA ASN A 244 -2.93 -2.41 -14.92
C ASN A 244 -1.99 -1.21 -14.76
N SER A 245 -2.42 -0.13 -14.08
CA SER A 245 -1.53 0.99 -13.76
C SER A 245 -0.37 0.53 -12.88
N PHE A 246 -0.66 -0.18 -11.78
CA PHE A 246 0.36 -0.77 -10.93
C PHE A 246 1.21 -1.81 -11.68
N VAL A 247 0.56 -2.72 -12.42
CA VAL A 247 1.28 -3.79 -13.16
C VAL A 247 2.31 -3.21 -14.10
N LYS A 248 1.96 -2.18 -14.88
CA LYS A 248 2.89 -1.52 -15.82
C LYS A 248 4.07 -0.87 -15.10
N ILE A 249 3.80 -0.13 -14.01
CA ILE A 249 4.85 0.49 -13.20
C ILE A 249 5.80 -0.59 -12.65
N GLN A 250 5.26 -1.61 -12.00
CA GLN A 250 6.06 -2.67 -11.38
C GLN A 250 6.85 -3.49 -12.40
N THR A 251 6.31 -3.72 -13.60
CA THR A 251 7.03 -4.39 -14.69
C THR A 251 8.24 -3.56 -15.13
N ASN A 252 8.07 -2.25 -15.29
CA ASN A 252 9.18 -1.36 -15.68
C ASN A 252 10.26 -1.29 -14.60
N LEU A 253 9.86 -1.18 -13.33
CA LEU A 253 10.79 -1.16 -12.19
C LEU A 253 11.50 -2.51 -12.01
N GLY A 254 10.79 -3.62 -12.15
CA GLY A 254 11.33 -4.95 -11.88
C GLY A 254 12.52 -5.33 -12.77
N ALA A 255 12.61 -4.78 -13.96
CA ALA A 255 13.64 -5.16 -14.94
C ALA A 255 15.02 -4.58 -14.60
N VAL A 256 15.11 -3.26 -14.37
CA VAL A 256 16.38 -2.53 -14.35
C VAL A 256 16.54 -1.52 -13.22
N ASP A 257 15.53 -1.34 -12.37
CA ASP A 257 15.59 -0.39 -11.26
C ASP A 257 16.74 -0.70 -10.30
N LYS A 258 17.63 0.26 -10.11
CA LYS A 258 18.76 0.16 -9.19
C LYS A 258 18.31 -0.03 -7.74
N MET A 259 17.11 0.40 -7.39
CA MET A 259 16.49 0.15 -6.08
C MET A 259 16.42 -1.34 -5.73
N ASN A 260 16.33 -2.24 -6.72
CA ASN A 260 16.28 -3.69 -6.51
C ASN A 260 17.56 -4.29 -5.88
N GLU A 261 18.65 -3.50 -5.75
CA GLU A 261 19.84 -3.89 -4.99
C GLU A 261 19.62 -3.75 -3.48
N TYR A 262 18.66 -2.95 -3.06
CA TYR A 262 18.40 -2.56 -1.68
C TYR A 262 17.07 -3.04 -1.13
N ILE A 263 16.23 -3.64 -1.97
CA ILE A 263 14.91 -4.15 -1.58
C ILE A 263 14.66 -5.55 -2.10
N THR A 264 13.80 -6.29 -1.40
CA THR A 264 13.25 -7.55 -1.88
C THR A 264 11.73 -7.57 -1.63
N HIS A 265 10.96 -7.83 -2.68
CA HIS A 265 9.51 -8.02 -2.56
C HIS A 265 9.25 -9.43 -2.02
N ILE A 266 8.73 -9.54 -0.79
CA ILE A 266 8.49 -10.80 -0.09
C ILE A 266 7.02 -11.16 0.08
N GLY A 267 6.11 -10.24 -0.22
CA GLY A 267 4.67 -10.47 -0.19
C GLY A 267 3.95 -9.72 -1.30
N SER A 268 2.81 -10.25 -1.73
CA SER A 268 2.03 -9.73 -2.85
C SER A 268 0.54 -10.03 -2.74
N GLY A 269 -0.30 -9.09 -3.15
CA GLY A 269 -1.73 -9.28 -3.29
C GLY A 269 -2.41 -8.17 -4.07
N LEU A 270 -3.52 -8.51 -4.73
CA LEU A 270 -4.43 -7.55 -5.35
C LEU A 270 -5.83 -7.77 -4.82
N PHE A 271 -6.46 -6.69 -4.39
CA PHE A 271 -7.78 -6.73 -3.78
C PHE A 271 -8.70 -5.69 -4.40
N ALA A 272 -9.96 -6.08 -4.60
CA ALA A 272 -11.04 -5.17 -4.94
C ALA A 272 -11.63 -4.62 -3.65
N CYS A 273 -11.45 -3.33 -3.39
CA CYS A 273 -11.92 -2.65 -2.20
C CYS A 273 -13.32 -2.07 -2.44
N PHE A 274 -14.22 -2.35 -1.50
CA PHE A 274 -15.60 -1.87 -1.58
C PHE A 274 -15.70 -0.35 -1.43
N ALA A 275 -16.71 0.23 -2.06
CA ALA A 275 -17.13 1.59 -1.78
C ALA A 275 -17.61 1.75 -0.33
N GLY A 276 -17.70 2.99 0.13
CA GLY A 276 -18.29 3.31 1.42
C GLY A 276 -19.75 2.83 1.53
N VAL A 277 -20.20 2.64 2.76
CA VAL A 277 -21.56 2.15 3.06
C VAL A 277 -22.51 3.32 3.29
N GLU A 278 -23.61 3.34 2.58
CA GLU A 278 -24.70 4.29 2.82
C GLU A 278 -25.50 3.94 4.09
N LYS A 279 -26.24 4.93 4.63
CA LYS A 279 -27.07 4.72 5.82
C LYS A 279 -28.14 3.67 5.54
N GLY A 280 -28.13 2.60 6.34
CA GLY A 280 -29.08 1.47 6.22
C GLY A 280 -28.56 0.29 5.38
N GLY A 281 -27.46 0.46 4.67
CA GLY A 281 -26.81 -0.58 3.91
C GLY A 281 -25.74 -1.38 4.72
N TYR A 282 -25.06 -2.27 4.03
CA TYR A 282 -23.92 -3.02 4.57
C TYR A 282 -22.78 -3.11 3.54
N LEU A 283 -21.58 -3.34 4.04
CA LEU A 283 -20.39 -3.38 3.20
C LEU A 283 -20.45 -4.55 2.20
N GLY A 284 -20.23 -4.25 0.92
CA GLY A 284 -20.28 -5.23 -0.16
C GLY A 284 -21.71 -5.60 -0.62
N GLN A 285 -22.74 -4.89 -0.18
CA GLN A 285 -24.14 -5.15 -0.54
C GLN A 285 -24.31 -5.39 -2.05
N ALA A 286 -23.78 -4.52 -2.88
CA ALA A 286 -23.91 -4.63 -4.35
C ALA A 286 -23.23 -5.89 -4.95
N LEU A 287 -22.33 -6.54 -4.24
CA LEU A 287 -21.75 -7.81 -4.67
C LEU A 287 -22.68 -9.00 -4.38
N PHE A 288 -23.42 -8.95 -3.28
CA PHE A 288 -24.23 -10.07 -2.80
C PHE A 288 -25.69 -10.01 -3.25
N GLU A 289 -26.17 -8.87 -3.69
CA GLU A 289 -27.46 -8.67 -4.37
C GLU A 289 -27.33 -8.87 -5.90
#